data_437ed65eec33c31dbe0f2ade1dbf6fde
#
_entry.id   437ed65eec33c31dbe0f2ade1dbf6fde
#
_cell.length_a   1.000
_cell.length_b   1.000
_cell.length_c   1.000
_cell.angle_alpha   90.00
_cell.angle_beta   90.00
_cell.angle_gamma   90.00
#
_symmetry.space_group_name_H-M   'P 1'
#
loop_
_entity.id
_entity.type
_entity.pdbx_description
1 polymer ?
#
loop_
_entity_poly.entity_id
_entity_poly.type
_entity_poly.pdbx_seq_one_letter_code
_entity_poly.pdbx_strand_id
1 'polypeptide(L)'
;MKKIFISAMLLCSSVLGFAQLVEIQSIDKIDLPEGVSVNQATISPDGSFVVFSQNAKGGLHKMDLASKEINMISANGNSFDLKIAADGTVVFRESRTAENKLRYTSLKAVDARGVETTLVAPTRDLNGFAVNGTNVMTVDNNKVEAKSLNGGVAVQMPVASIRYGQLCIDGKVISPNGQEGASYLWPSISPNGTKVCYYLATKGCYVANIDGSNPVYIGQLRATKWLDDLTVVGMNDLDDGSVVTSSKLIAASIDGQVKQELTVDESLAMFPSTNGKRIAYSTPMGDLFIINLK
;
A
#
# COMPACT_ATOMS: atom_id res chain seq x y z
N MET A 1 -3.23 20.88 26.68
CA MET A 1 -3.09 19.46 26.27
C MET A 1 -4.24 18.68 26.90
N LYS A 2 -5.31 18.45 26.13
CA LYS A 2 -6.42 17.58 26.56
C LYS A 2 -6.17 16.20 25.97
N LYS A 3 -5.68 15.28 26.80
CA LYS A 3 -5.63 13.86 26.46
C LYS A 3 -7.07 13.35 26.51
N ILE A 4 -7.66 13.09 25.34
CA ILE A 4 -8.91 12.35 25.26
C ILE A 4 -8.50 10.88 25.35
N PHE A 5 -8.60 10.33 26.57
CA PHE A 5 -8.57 8.88 26.76
C PHE A 5 -9.94 8.36 26.32
N ILE A 6 -10.02 7.77 25.13
CA ILE A 6 -11.14 6.91 24.80
C ILE A 6 -10.88 5.62 25.56
N SER A 7 -11.53 5.50 26.71
CA SER A 7 -11.52 4.28 27.52
C SER A 7 -12.15 3.17 26.69
N ALA A 8 -11.35 2.19 26.28
CA ALA A 8 -11.86 0.98 25.66
C ALA A 8 -12.75 0.27 26.69
N MET A 9 -14.05 0.40 26.52
CA MET A 9 -15.02 -0.37 27.29
C MET A 9 -14.92 -1.81 26.77
N LEU A 10 -14.30 -2.67 27.57
CA LEU A 10 -14.32 -4.11 27.40
C LEU A 10 -15.77 -4.58 27.61
N LEU A 11 -16.54 -4.64 26.53
CA LEU A 11 -17.80 -5.39 26.53
C LEU A 11 -17.44 -6.87 26.35
N CYS A 12 -17.31 -7.58 27.46
CA CYS A 12 -17.38 -9.02 27.53
C CYS A 12 -18.79 -9.46 27.13
N SER A 13 -19.05 -9.66 25.85
CA SER A 13 -20.20 -10.45 25.39
C SER A 13 -19.67 -11.80 24.91
N SER A 14 -19.83 -12.80 25.77
CA SER A 14 -19.84 -14.21 25.38
C SER A 14 -20.85 -14.39 24.26
N VAL A 15 -20.44 -15.02 23.15
CA VAL A 15 -21.20 -15.95 22.33
C VAL A 15 -20.87 -15.79 20.85
N LEU A 16 -20.46 -16.92 20.29
CA LEU A 16 -20.06 -17.21 18.90
C LEU A 16 -18.67 -16.62 18.55
N GLY A 17 -17.66 -17.49 18.66
CA GLY A 17 -16.30 -17.17 18.31
C GLY A 17 -16.17 -16.82 16.81
N PHE A 18 -16.37 -15.57 16.48
CA PHE A 18 -15.79 -15.04 15.27
C PHE A 18 -14.28 -15.07 15.47
N ALA A 19 -13.57 -15.85 14.67
CA ALA A 19 -12.12 -15.91 14.74
C ALA A 19 -11.59 -14.47 14.54
N GLN A 20 -10.97 -13.91 15.59
CA GLN A 20 -10.33 -12.61 15.53
C GLN A 20 -9.04 -12.75 14.75
N LEU A 21 -8.89 -11.98 13.66
CA LEU A 21 -7.68 -12.02 12.82
C LEU A 21 -6.53 -11.21 13.44
N VAL A 22 -6.86 -10.07 14.05
CA VAL A 22 -5.88 -9.17 14.67
C VAL A 22 -6.45 -8.57 15.95
N GLU A 23 -5.60 -8.33 16.94
CA GLU A 23 -5.98 -7.64 18.17
C GLU A 23 -5.55 -6.17 18.08
N ILE A 24 -6.53 -5.25 18.13
CA ILE A 24 -6.30 -3.80 18.11
C ILE A 24 -5.94 -3.35 19.52
N GLN A 25 -4.78 -2.72 19.67
CA GLN A 25 -4.33 -2.11 20.92
C GLN A 25 -4.84 -0.68 21.04
N SER A 26 -4.74 0.13 19.99
CA SER A 26 -5.25 1.51 19.94
C SER A 26 -5.48 1.95 18.50
N ILE A 27 -6.30 2.99 18.34
CA ILE A 27 -6.45 3.77 17.10
C ILE A 27 -6.13 5.21 17.45
N ASP A 28 -5.03 5.72 16.93
CA ASP A 28 -4.52 7.04 17.29
C ASP A 28 -4.67 7.99 16.10
N LYS A 29 -5.39 9.09 16.29
CA LYS A 29 -5.37 10.22 15.36
C LYS A 29 -4.05 10.97 15.55
N ILE A 30 -3.31 11.19 14.47
CA ILE A 30 -2.04 11.90 14.52
C ILE A 30 -2.29 13.41 14.39
N ASP A 31 -1.84 14.18 15.38
CA ASP A 31 -1.86 15.63 15.31
C ASP A 31 -0.91 16.09 14.21
N LEU A 32 -1.47 16.68 13.16
CA LEU A 32 -0.72 17.21 12.02
C LEU A 32 -0.41 18.70 12.24
N PRO A 33 0.76 19.19 11.76
CA PRO A 33 1.04 20.62 11.73
C PRO A 33 -0.01 21.38 10.91
N GLU A 34 -0.20 22.68 11.23
CA GLU A 34 -1.14 23.55 10.53
C GLU A 34 -0.88 23.58 9.02
N GLY A 35 -1.95 23.42 8.23
CA GLY A 35 -1.90 23.44 6.77
C GLY A 35 -1.33 22.15 6.14
N VAL A 36 -1.08 21.10 6.93
CA VAL A 36 -0.69 19.77 6.44
C VAL A 36 -1.92 18.90 6.27
N SER A 37 -2.08 18.31 5.10
CA SER A 37 -3.06 17.28 4.81
C SER A 37 -2.37 16.03 4.28
N VAL A 38 -2.78 14.85 4.75
CA VAL A 38 -2.16 13.57 4.38
C VAL A 38 -3.06 12.84 3.39
N ASN A 39 -2.48 12.45 2.27
CA ASN A 39 -3.13 11.60 1.31
C ASN A 39 -2.24 10.38 1.03
N GLN A 40 -2.82 9.18 1.05
CA GLN A 40 -2.14 7.91 0.75
C GLN A 40 -0.84 7.71 1.54
N ALA A 41 -0.91 7.77 2.87
CA ALA A 41 0.24 7.53 3.72
C ALA A 41 0.78 6.10 3.59
N THR A 42 2.10 5.96 3.49
CA THR A 42 2.81 4.68 3.58
C THR A 42 3.68 4.69 4.83
N ILE A 43 3.45 3.72 5.72
CA ILE A 43 4.21 3.56 6.97
C ILE A 43 5.54 2.86 6.71
N SER A 44 6.60 3.30 7.39
CA SER A 44 7.92 2.66 7.33
C SER A 44 7.89 1.25 7.96
N PRO A 45 8.81 0.35 7.54
CA PRO A 45 8.88 -1.00 8.11
C PRO A 45 9.10 -1.04 9.63
N ASP A 46 9.85 -0.08 10.18
CA ASP A 46 10.08 0.07 11.62
C ASP A 46 8.97 0.84 12.35
N GLY A 47 8.05 1.45 11.60
CA GLY A 47 6.94 2.24 12.14
C GLY A 47 7.33 3.62 12.65
N SER A 48 8.56 4.12 12.40
CA SER A 48 9.03 5.39 12.92
C SER A 48 8.53 6.60 12.14
N PHE A 49 8.22 6.44 10.85
CA PHE A 49 7.76 7.53 9.98
C PHE A 49 6.72 7.07 8.97
N VAL A 50 6.07 8.03 8.35
CA VAL A 50 5.21 7.85 7.17
C VAL A 50 5.71 8.69 6.01
N VAL A 51 5.49 8.21 4.78
CA VAL A 51 5.64 9.00 3.55
C VAL A 51 4.26 9.17 2.92
N PHE A 52 3.94 10.39 2.51
CA PHE A 52 2.62 10.75 1.99
C PHE A 52 2.70 11.84 0.92
N SER A 53 1.63 11.99 0.14
CA SER A 53 1.40 13.16 -0.72
C SER A 53 0.48 14.15 -0.02
N GLN A 54 0.58 15.44 -0.39
CA GLN A 54 -0.36 16.48 0.02
C GLN A 54 -1.26 16.85 -1.16
N ASN A 55 -2.58 16.94 -0.94
CA ASN A 55 -3.55 17.18 -1.99
C ASN A 55 -3.32 18.48 -2.79
N ALA A 56 -2.83 19.54 -2.16
CA ALA A 56 -2.71 20.86 -2.77
C ALA A 56 -1.30 21.20 -3.27
N LYS A 57 -0.26 20.50 -2.81
CA LYS A 57 1.14 20.90 -3.08
C LYS A 57 1.90 19.90 -3.94
N GLY A 58 1.33 18.73 -4.16
CA GLY A 58 2.02 17.64 -4.87
C GLY A 58 3.30 17.20 -4.18
N GLY A 59 4.03 16.28 -4.83
CA GLY A 59 5.28 15.75 -4.29
C GLY A 59 5.08 14.75 -3.16
N LEU A 60 6.21 14.27 -2.62
CA LEU A 60 6.25 13.32 -1.51
C LEU A 60 6.90 13.95 -0.29
N HIS A 61 6.29 13.74 0.86
CA HIS A 61 6.74 14.25 2.15
C HIS A 61 6.92 13.08 3.12
N LYS A 62 7.99 13.13 3.92
CA LYS A 62 8.24 12.21 5.04
C LYS A 62 7.94 12.93 6.33
N MET A 63 7.16 12.32 7.21
CA MET A 63 6.92 12.81 8.57
C MET A 63 7.39 11.77 9.58
N ASP A 64 8.27 12.17 10.49
CA ASP A 64 8.61 11.40 11.67
C ASP A 64 7.42 11.37 12.64
N LEU A 65 7.01 10.19 13.09
CA LEU A 65 5.82 10.03 13.91
C LEU A 65 6.01 10.48 15.37
N ALA A 66 7.25 10.56 15.86
CA ALA A 66 7.56 11.00 17.22
C ALA A 66 7.71 12.52 17.28
N SER A 67 8.59 13.10 16.44
CA SER A 67 8.87 14.54 16.43
C SER A 67 7.87 15.38 15.65
N LYS A 68 7.09 14.76 14.73
CA LYS A 68 6.22 15.44 13.76
C LYS A 68 6.95 16.30 12.74
N GLU A 69 8.27 16.19 12.66
CA GLU A 69 9.07 16.88 11.66
C GLU A 69 8.74 16.35 10.27
N ILE A 70 8.54 17.29 9.31
CA ILE A 70 8.19 16.97 7.93
C ILE A 70 9.33 17.43 7.02
N ASN A 71 9.83 16.48 6.22
CA ASN A 71 10.84 16.70 5.21
C ASN A 71 10.32 16.35 3.83
N MET A 72 10.68 17.14 2.81
CA MET A 72 10.32 16.86 1.42
C MET A 72 11.23 15.76 0.86
N ILE A 73 10.61 14.71 0.30
CA ILE A 73 11.31 13.63 -0.41
C ILE A 73 11.43 13.95 -1.89
N SER A 74 10.35 14.45 -2.51
CA SER A 74 10.31 14.84 -3.92
C SER A 74 9.38 16.03 -4.09
N ALA A 75 9.82 17.06 -4.80
CA ALA A 75 8.98 18.21 -5.16
C ALA A 75 8.10 17.95 -6.40
N ASN A 76 8.34 16.84 -7.12
CA ASN A 76 7.60 16.54 -8.33
C ASN A 76 6.21 16.01 -8.00
N GLY A 77 5.18 16.75 -8.39
CA GLY A 77 3.77 16.36 -8.20
C GLY A 77 3.33 15.09 -8.94
N ASN A 78 4.16 14.57 -9.85
CA ASN A 78 3.92 13.30 -10.55
C ASN A 78 4.69 12.13 -9.94
N SER A 79 5.14 12.23 -8.68
CA SER A 79 5.70 11.13 -7.91
C SER A 79 4.58 10.26 -7.33
N PHE A 80 4.66 8.94 -7.49
CA PHE A 80 3.59 8.00 -7.13
C PHE A 80 4.14 6.57 -6.89
N ASP A 81 3.27 5.65 -6.45
CA ASP A 81 3.57 4.22 -6.24
C ASP A 81 4.87 4.05 -5.43
N LEU A 82 4.83 4.52 -4.18
CA LEU A 82 6.00 4.48 -3.32
C LEU A 82 6.03 3.21 -2.46
N LYS A 83 7.25 2.76 -2.16
CA LYS A 83 7.55 1.68 -1.21
C LYS A 83 8.74 2.09 -0.36
N ILE A 84 8.82 1.58 0.85
CA ILE A 84 9.90 1.91 1.79
C ILE A 84 10.69 0.64 2.08
N ALA A 85 12.00 0.71 1.88
CA ALA A 85 12.93 -0.38 2.19
C ALA A 85 13.22 -0.50 3.69
N ALA A 86 13.76 -1.63 4.12
CA ALA A 86 14.04 -1.90 5.53
C ALA A 86 15.04 -0.93 6.17
N ASP A 87 15.91 -0.31 5.38
CA ASP A 87 16.85 0.73 5.80
C ASP A 87 16.26 2.15 5.79
N GLY A 88 14.96 2.27 5.52
CA GLY A 88 14.26 3.55 5.45
C GLY A 88 14.38 4.27 4.10
N THR A 89 15.05 3.69 3.11
CA THR A 89 15.11 4.24 1.74
C THR A 89 13.72 4.25 1.11
N VAL A 90 13.29 5.41 0.61
CA VAL A 90 12.01 5.59 -0.08
C VAL A 90 12.21 5.38 -1.57
N VAL A 91 11.57 4.37 -2.14
CA VAL A 91 11.61 4.05 -3.58
C VAL A 91 10.27 4.41 -4.20
N PHE A 92 10.27 5.19 -5.28
CA PHE A 92 9.04 5.69 -5.90
C PHE A 92 9.20 5.88 -7.41
N ARG A 93 8.06 5.88 -8.10
CA ARG A 93 8.00 6.25 -9.52
C ARG A 93 7.85 7.76 -9.66
N GLU A 94 8.49 8.31 -10.67
CA GLU A 94 8.32 9.68 -11.09
C GLU A 94 8.06 9.76 -12.58
N SER A 95 6.95 10.41 -12.97
CA SER A 95 6.59 10.58 -14.38
C SER A 95 6.86 11.99 -14.86
N ARG A 96 7.26 12.09 -16.13
CA ARG A 96 7.37 13.35 -16.87
C ARG A 96 6.82 13.21 -18.27
N THR A 97 6.23 14.27 -18.80
CA THR A 97 5.88 14.38 -20.20
C THR A 97 7.06 15.04 -20.93
N ALA A 98 7.63 14.37 -21.94
CA ALA A 98 8.71 14.92 -22.75
C ALA A 98 8.17 15.86 -23.85
N GLU A 99 9.07 16.52 -24.60
CA GLU A 99 8.72 17.42 -25.70
C GLU A 99 7.89 16.74 -26.80
N ASN A 100 8.15 15.45 -27.03
CA ASN A 100 7.39 14.61 -27.95
C ASN A 100 5.97 14.25 -27.47
N LYS A 101 5.49 14.85 -26.36
CA LYS A 101 4.20 14.61 -25.71
C LYS A 101 4.02 13.20 -25.14
N LEU A 102 5.05 12.38 -25.11
CA LEU A 102 4.99 11.05 -24.52
C LEU A 102 5.36 11.11 -23.02
N ARG A 103 4.70 10.27 -22.25
CA ARG A 103 4.95 10.11 -20.81
C ARG A 103 6.06 9.08 -20.60
N TYR A 104 7.06 9.44 -19.82
CA TYR A 104 8.14 8.58 -19.37
C TYR A 104 8.10 8.47 -17.85
N THR A 105 8.45 7.31 -17.34
CA THR A 105 8.50 7.02 -15.89
C THR A 105 9.90 6.55 -15.54
N SER A 106 10.47 7.12 -14.51
CA SER A 106 11.70 6.67 -13.86
C SER A 106 11.39 6.02 -12.52
N LEU A 107 12.30 5.17 -12.03
CA LEU A 107 12.31 4.71 -10.65
C LEU A 107 13.42 5.41 -9.91
N LYS A 108 13.09 6.07 -8.81
CA LYS A 108 14.00 6.81 -7.95
C LYS A 108 14.03 6.23 -6.56
N ALA A 109 15.13 6.45 -5.86
CA ALA A 109 15.30 6.13 -4.45
C ALA A 109 15.87 7.33 -3.72
N VAL A 110 15.35 7.62 -2.52
CA VAL A 110 15.92 8.63 -1.61
C VAL A 110 16.27 7.93 -0.31
N ASP A 111 17.56 7.94 0.05
CA ASP A 111 18.05 7.28 1.26
C ASP A 111 17.72 8.09 2.54
N ALA A 112 18.04 7.53 3.71
CA ALA A 112 17.78 8.17 5.00
C ALA A 112 18.52 9.52 5.17
N ARG A 113 19.56 9.79 4.38
CA ARG A 113 20.32 11.05 4.37
C ARG A 113 19.76 12.08 3.38
N GLY A 114 18.72 11.72 2.62
CA GLY A 114 18.11 12.55 1.59
C GLY A 114 18.84 12.51 0.24
N VAL A 115 19.74 11.55 0.02
CA VAL A 115 20.46 11.40 -1.26
C VAL A 115 19.56 10.68 -2.27
N GLU A 116 19.25 11.35 -3.38
CA GLU A 116 18.47 10.79 -4.47
C GLU A 116 19.37 9.99 -5.43
N THR A 117 18.89 8.81 -5.82
CA THR A 117 19.49 7.94 -6.84
C THR A 117 18.44 7.53 -7.85
N THR A 118 18.77 7.55 -9.15
CA THR A 118 17.92 6.98 -10.19
C THR A 118 18.23 5.49 -10.36
N LEU A 119 17.27 4.63 -10.03
CA LEU A 119 17.40 3.18 -10.15
C LEU A 119 17.08 2.69 -11.56
N VAL A 120 16.05 3.29 -12.20
CA VAL A 120 15.68 3.05 -13.60
C VAL A 120 15.56 4.41 -14.29
N ALA A 121 16.30 4.59 -15.39
CA ALA A 121 16.23 5.79 -16.22
C ALA A 121 14.81 5.97 -16.81
N PRO A 122 14.42 7.19 -17.23
CA PRO A 122 13.11 7.43 -17.80
C PRO A 122 12.82 6.51 -19.00
N THR A 123 11.82 5.65 -18.84
CA THR A 123 11.36 4.67 -19.83
C THR A 123 9.84 4.70 -19.96
N ARG A 124 9.30 4.12 -21.01
CA ARG A 124 7.85 3.89 -21.18
C ARG A 124 7.44 2.48 -20.74
N ASP A 125 8.40 1.64 -20.44
CA ASP A 125 8.23 0.19 -20.29
C ASP A 125 8.43 -0.32 -18.85
N LEU A 126 8.55 0.59 -17.86
CA LEU A 126 8.58 0.24 -16.45
C LEU A 126 7.19 -0.25 -16.00
N ASN A 127 6.98 -1.57 -16.09
CA ASN A 127 5.69 -2.19 -15.80
C ASN A 127 5.42 -2.36 -14.31
N GLY A 128 6.44 -2.67 -13.51
CA GLY A 128 6.30 -2.90 -12.08
C GLY A 128 7.60 -2.79 -11.31
N PHE A 129 7.49 -2.60 -10.00
CA PHE A 129 8.61 -2.79 -9.09
C PHE A 129 8.11 -3.32 -7.73
N ALA A 130 9.01 -3.98 -7.01
CA ALA A 130 8.81 -4.43 -5.63
C ALA A 130 10.01 -4.05 -4.79
N VAL A 131 9.79 -3.92 -3.48
CA VAL A 131 10.84 -3.73 -2.48
C VAL A 131 10.67 -4.79 -1.42
N ASN A 132 11.76 -5.51 -1.09
CA ASN A 132 11.80 -6.49 -0.02
C ASN A 132 13.13 -6.40 0.71
N GLY A 133 13.09 -6.11 2.01
CA GLY A 133 14.28 -5.75 2.77
C GLY A 133 14.93 -4.50 2.14
N THR A 134 16.19 -4.64 1.72
CA THR A 134 16.94 -3.62 0.97
C THR A 134 17.09 -3.97 -0.51
N ASN A 135 16.28 -4.90 -1.03
CA ASN A 135 16.30 -5.28 -2.43
C ASN A 135 15.16 -4.60 -3.19
N VAL A 136 15.47 -4.08 -4.37
CA VAL A 136 14.50 -3.53 -5.33
C VAL A 136 14.50 -4.42 -6.56
N MET A 137 13.32 -4.96 -6.90
CA MET A 137 13.08 -5.70 -8.11
C MET A 137 12.30 -4.82 -9.07
N THR A 138 12.64 -4.85 -10.34
CA THR A 138 11.97 -4.09 -11.40
C THR A 138 11.56 -5.00 -12.56
N VAL A 139 10.45 -4.65 -13.20
CA VAL A 139 10.06 -5.22 -14.48
C VAL A 139 10.03 -4.08 -15.50
N ASP A 140 11.08 -3.99 -16.30
CA ASP A 140 11.20 -3.04 -17.39
C ASP A 140 11.31 -3.78 -18.71
N ASN A 141 10.44 -3.46 -19.67
CA ASN A 141 10.36 -4.15 -20.97
C ASN A 141 10.32 -5.70 -20.83
N ASN A 142 9.52 -6.20 -19.87
CA ASN A 142 9.39 -7.62 -19.48
C ASN A 142 10.69 -8.29 -19.00
N LYS A 143 11.73 -7.53 -18.71
CA LYS A 143 12.94 -8.03 -18.04
C LYS A 143 12.82 -7.76 -16.55
N VAL A 144 13.13 -8.79 -15.76
CA VAL A 144 13.22 -8.69 -14.31
C VAL A 144 14.66 -8.43 -13.93
N GLU A 145 14.87 -7.38 -13.15
CA GLU A 145 16.18 -7.06 -12.58
C GLU A 145 16.04 -6.88 -11.08
N ALA A 146 17.02 -7.35 -10.33
CA ALA A 146 17.11 -7.17 -8.89
C ALA A 146 18.35 -6.36 -8.55
N LYS A 147 18.21 -5.36 -7.68
CA LYS A 147 19.29 -4.48 -7.22
C LYS A 147 19.24 -4.35 -5.70
N SER A 148 20.38 -4.49 -5.05
CA SER A 148 20.52 -4.20 -3.63
C SER A 148 20.82 -2.72 -3.41
N LEU A 149 20.08 -2.06 -2.51
CA LEU A 149 20.28 -0.64 -2.15
C LEU A 149 21.53 -0.44 -1.30
N ASN A 150 22.00 -1.45 -0.59
CA ASN A 150 23.17 -1.40 0.28
C ASN A 150 24.45 -2.02 -0.34
N GLY A 151 24.42 -2.32 -1.64
CA GLY A 151 25.58 -2.86 -2.37
C GLY A 151 25.84 -4.36 -2.14
N GLY A 152 24.98 -5.07 -1.40
CA GLY A 152 25.05 -6.51 -1.23
C GLY A 152 24.56 -7.30 -2.45
N VAL A 153 24.51 -8.63 -2.31
CA VAL A 153 23.89 -9.50 -3.32
C VAL A 153 22.38 -9.30 -3.30
N ALA A 154 21.82 -8.98 -4.46
CA ALA A 154 20.38 -8.82 -4.58
C ALA A 154 19.67 -10.17 -4.53
N VAL A 155 18.59 -10.24 -3.74
CA VAL A 155 17.69 -11.39 -3.67
C VAL A 155 16.44 -11.08 -4.50
N GLN A 156 16.15 -11.94 -5.46
CA GLN A 156 15.01 -11.78 -6.33
C GLN A 156 13.73 -12.26 -5.62
N MET A 157 12.68 -11.45 -5.70
CA MET A 157 11.31 -11.76 -5.30
C MET A 157 10.37 -11.49 -6.47
N PRO A 158 9.20 -12.14 -6.53
CA PRO A 158 8.23 -11.88 -7.58
C PRO A 158 7.77 -10.43 -7.60
N VAL A 159 7.48 -9.91 -8.78
CA VAL A 159 6.94 -8.57 -9.00
C VAL A 159 5.57 -8.67 -9.65
N ALA A 160 4.53 -8.23 -8.93
CA ALA A 160 3.20 -8.11 -9.50
C ALA A 160 3.03 -6.76 -10.20
N SER A 161 2.38 -6.78 -11.34
CA SER A 161 2.08 -5.58 -12.13
C SER A 161 0.78 -5.75 -12.92
N ILE A 162 0.25 -4.62 -13.39
CA ILE A 162 -0.89 -4.61 -14.32
C ILE A 162 -0.40 -4.08 -15.66
N ARG A 163 -0.66 -4.84 -16.72
CA ARG A 163 -0.36 -4.45 -18.08
C ARG A 163 -1.61 -4.64 -18.96
N TYR A 164 -2.08 -3.58 -19.57
CA TYR A 164 -3.31 -3.57 -20.38
C TYR A 164 -4.52 -4.20 -19.65
N GLY A 165 -4.69 -3.90 -18.36
CA GLY A 165 -5.75 -4.47 -17.53
C GLY A 165 -5.52 -5.91 -17.08
N GLN A 166 -4.44 -6.58 -17.48
CA GLN A 166 -4.12 -7.96 -17.14
C GLN A 166 -3.13 -8.04 -15.97
N LEU A 167 -3.33 -9.02 -15.08
CA LEU A 167 -2.41 -9.31 -14.00
C LEU A 167 -1.18 -10.04 -14.51
N CYS A 168 -0.01 -9.50 -14.19
CA CYS A 168 1.28 -10.07 -14.55
C CYS A 168 2.13 -10.33 -13.32
N ILE A 169 2.86 -11.43 -13.32
CA ILE A 169 3.95 -11.72 -12.40
C ILE A 169 5.25 -11.81 -13.22
N ASP A 170 6.26 -11.04 -12.84
CA ASP A 170 7.56 -10.97 -13.53
C ASP A 170 7.40 -10.70 -15.04
N GLY A 171 6.44 -9.82 -15.39
CA GLY A 171 6.14 -9.46 -16.77
C GLY A 171 5.31 -10.50 -17.55
N LYS A 172 5.04 -11.68 -16.99
CA LYS A 172 4.21 -12.71 -17.61
C LYS A 172 2.76 -12.60 -17.16
N VAL A 173 1.82 -12.65 -18.10
CA VAL A 173 0.38 -12.64 -17.80
C VAL A 173 0.00 -13.94 -17.11
N ILE A 174 -0.68 -13.81 -15.95
CA ILE A 174 -1.23 -14.95 -15.20
C ILE A 174 -2.77 -14.90 -15.10
N SER A 175 -3.38 -13.71 -15.08
CA SER A 175 -4.82 -13.40 -15.06
C SER A 175 -5.75 -14.55 -14.57
N PRO A 176 -5.76 -14.86 -13.25
CA PRO A 176 -6.39 -16.09 -12.70
C PRO A 176 -7.87 -16.22 -12.98
N ASN A 177 -8.61 -15.11 -13.12
CA ASN A 177 -10.04 -15.08 -13.42
C ASN A 177 -10.35 -14.86 -14.92
N GLY A 178 -9.38 -15.14 -15.80
CA GLY A 178 -9.50 -14.93 -17.25
C GLY A 178 -8.99 -13.58 -17.71
N GLN A 179 -8.94 -13.39 -19.02
CA GLN A 179 -8.38 -12.19 -19.66
C GLN A 179 -9.46 -11.34 -20.33
N GLU A 180 -10.47 -11.97 -20.93
CA GLU A 180 -11.49 -11.28 -21.71
C GLU A 180 -12.40 -10.45 -20.80
N GLY A 181 -12.50 -9.15 -21.07
CA GLY A 181 -13.31 -8.20 -20.29
C GLY A 181 -12.85 -7.98 -18.85
N ALA A 182 -11.76 -8.60 -18.43
CA ALA A 182 -11.23 -8.45 -17.08
C ALA A 182 -10.38 -7.19 -16.95
N SER A 183 -10.50 -6.49 -15.81
CA SER A 183 -9.63 -5.38 -15.42
C SER A 183 -9.12 -5.64 -14.02
N TYR A 184 -7.84 -6.02 -13.94
CA TYR A 184 -7.15 -6.28 -12.68
C TYR A 184 -6.57 -4.98 -12.13
N LEU A 185 -6.66 -4.79 -10.81
CA LEU A 185 -6.23 -3.60 -10.10
C LEU A 185 -5.51 -3.97 -8.80
N TRP A 186 -4.65 -3.07 -8.32
CA TRP A 186 -3.98 -3.13 -7.01
C TRP A 186 -3.35 -4.48 -6.64
N PRO A 187 -2.50 -5.05 -7.51
CA PRO A 187 -1.86 -6.31 -7.20
C PRO A 187 -0.83 -6.14 -6.10
N SER A 188 -0.73 -7.12 -5.21
CA SER A 188 0.29 -7.19 -4.17
C SER A 188 0.69 -8.62 -3.88
N ILE A 189 1.99 -8.84 -3.64
CA ILE A 189 2.57 -10.15 -3.33
C ILE A 189 2.60 -10.34 -1.81
N SER A 190 2.32 -11.57 -1.35
CA SER A 190 2.48 -11.95 0.06
C SER A 190 3.93 -11.81 0.53
N PRO A 191 4.20 -11.57 1.83
CA PRO A 191 5.55 -11.42 2.35
C PRO A 191 6.48 -12.59 1.99
N ASN A 192 5.96 -13.83 1.98
CA ASN A 192 6.72 -15.03 1.60
C ASN A 192 6.84 -15.25 0.07
N GLY A 193 6.24 -14.40 -0.76
CA GLY A 193 6.32 -14.47 -2.22
C GLY A 193 5.49 -15.56 -2.89
N THR A 194 4.63 -16.29 -2.16
CA THR A 194 3.93 -17.48 -2.69
C THR A 194 2.52 -17.18 -3.21
N LYS A 195 1.95 -16.03 -2.87
CA LYS A 195 0.60 -15.64 -3.25
C LYS A 195 0.54 -14.22 -3.80
N VAL A 196 -0.51 -13.95 -4.57
CA VAL A 196 -0.84 -12.63 -5.07
C VAL A 196 -2.27 -12.27 -4.67
N CYS A 197 -2.46 -11.08 -4.09
CA CYS A 197 -3.76 -10.46 -3.86
C CYS A 197 -4.01 -9.42 -4.96
N TYR A 198 -5.22 -9.35 -5.49
CA TYR A 198 -5.61 -8.40 -6.53
C TYR A 198 -7.10 -8.10 -6.46
N TYR A 199 -7.49 -6.95 -6.99
CA TYR A 199 -8.90 -6.59 -7.18
C TYR A 199 -9.28 -6.80 -8.65
N LEU A 200 -10.36 -7.51 -8.89
CA LEU A 200 -10.98 -7.65 -10.21
C LEU A 200 -12.15 -6.67 -10.28
N ALA A 201 -12.09 -5.73 -11.20
CA ALA A 201 -13.10 -4.67 -11.34
C ALA A 201 -14.52 -5.27 -11.41
N THR A 202 -15.46 -4.69 -10.67
CA THR A 202 -16.85 -5.12 -10.51
C THR A 202 -17.07 -6.49 -9.83
N LYS A 203 -16.00 -7.25 -9.58
CA LYS A 203 -16.10 -8.60 -8.97
C LYS A 203 -15.62 -8.64 -7.52
N GLY A 204 -14.60 -7.83 -7.18
CA GLY A 204 -14.03 -7.76 -5.83
C GLY A 204 -12.59 -8.26 -5.73
N CYS A 205 -12.16 -8.51 -4.51
CA CYS A 205 -10.79 -8.90 -4.18
C CYS A 205 -10.63 -10.41 -4.13
N TYR A 206 -9.50 -10.87 -4.65
CA TYR A 206 -9.12 -12.28 -4.71
C TYR A 206 -7.69 -12.47 -4.24
N VAL A 207 -7.39 -13.66 -3.70
CA VAL A 207 -6.04 -14.16 -3.47
C VAL A 207 -5.86 -15.43 -4.29
N ALA A 208 -4.76 -15.53 -5.03
CA ALA A 208 -4.38 -16.72 -5.78
C ALA A 208 -2.95 -17.15 -5.43
N ASN A 209 -2.56 -18.35 -5.83
CA ASN A 209 -1.15 -18.73 -5.85
C ASN A 209 -0.38 -17.82 -6.82
N ILE A 210 0.94 -17.72 -6.64
CA ILE A 210 1.78 -16.83 -7.46
C ILE A 210 1.77 -17.18 -8.96
N ASP A 211 1.47 -18.42 -9.30
CA ASP A 211 1.30 -18.89 -10.68
C ASP A 211 -0.11 -18.63 -11.27
N GLY A 212 -1.01 -18.03 -10.47
CA GLY A 212 -2.39 -17.74 -10.83
C GLY A 212 -3.38 -18.86 -10.54
N SER A 213 -2.94 -20.00 -10.03
CA SER A 213 -3.84 -21.10 -9.67
C SER A 213 -4.64 -20.79 -8.39
N ASN A 214 -5.78 -21.48 -8.23
CA ASN A 214 -6.63 -21.45 -7.05
C ASN A 214 -7.03 -20.03 -6.57
N PRO A 215 -7.70 -19.21 -7.41
CA PRO A 215 -8.18 -17.91 -6.98
C PRO A 215 -9.32 -18.05 -5.98
N VAL A 216 -9.18 -17.43 -4.82
CA VAL A 216 -10.18 -17.38 -3.73
C VAL A 216 -10.71 -15.96 -3.60
N TYR A 217 -12.04 -15.81 -3.65
CA TYR A 217 -12.70 -14.54 -3.38
C TYR A 217 -12.66 -14.21 -1.88
N ILE A 218 -12.19 -13.02 -1.53
CA ILE A 218 -12.05 -12.60 -0.12
C ILE A 218 -12.88 -11.36 0.24
N GLY A 219 -13.67 -10.82 -0.68
CA GLY A 219 -14.62 -9.72 -0.41
C GLY A 219 -14.48 -8.52 -1.32
N GLN A 220 -15.24 -7.46 -1.05
CA GLN A 220 -15.16 -6.16 -1.73
C GLN A 220 -14.11 -5.30 -1.03
N LEU A 221 -12.83 -5.62 -1.23
CA LEU A 221 -11.71 -4.94 -0.57
C LEU A 221 -10.82 -4.27 -1.61
N ARG A 222 -10.72 -2.95 -1.57
CA ARG A 222 -9.87 -2.16 -2.47
C ARG A 222 -8.54 -1.81 -1.78
N ALA A 223 -7.51 -1.52 -2.58
CA ALA A 223 -6.17 -1.10 -2.13
C ALA A 223 -5.56 -2.01 -1.06
N THR A 224 -5.72 -3.32 -1.20
CA THR A 224 -5.31 -4.32 -0.20
C THR A 224 -3.80 -4.33 0.05
N LYS A 225 -3.44 -4.57 1.33
CA LYS A 225 -2.08 -4.76 1.83
C LYS A 225 -2.01 -6.02 2.67
N TRP A 226 -0.88 -6.69 2.65
CA TRP A 226 -0.63 -7.86 3.47
C TRP A 226 -0.24 -7.44 4.90
N LEU A 227 -0.95 -7.95 5.90
CA LEU A 227 -0.54 -7.87 7.30
C LEU A 227 0.51 -8.94 7.62
N ASP A 228 0.26 -10.14 7.13
CA ASP A 228 1.14 -11.30 7.18
C ASP A 228 0.84 -12.23 5.98
N ASP A 229 1.34 -13.47 5.98
CA ASP A 229 1.13 -14.43 4.88
C ASP A 229 -0.29 -15.00 4.79
N LEU A 230 -1.13 -14.78 5.81
CA LEU A 230 -2.47 -15.35 5.93
C LEU A 230 -3.58 -14.29 5.99
N THR A 231 -3.20 -13.01 6.16
CA THR A 231 -4.15 -11.92 6.42
C THR A 231 -3.84 -10.70 5.56
N VAL A 232 -4.87 -10.14 4.95
CA VAL A 232 -4.79 -8.86 4.24
C VAL A 232 -5.69 -7.83 4.90
N VAL A 233 -5.36 -6.54 4.75
CA VAL A 233 -6.24 -5.42 5.07
C VAL A 233 -6.55 -4.64 3.81
N GLY A 234 -7.80 -4.23 3.66
CA GLY A 234 -8.25 -3.40 2.54
C GLY A 234 -9.38 -2.46 2.95
N MET A 235 -9.68 -1.49 2.09
CA MET A 235 -10.83 -0.63 2.31
C MET A 235 -12.07 -1.21 1.65
N ASN A 236 -13.19 -1.22 2.39
CA ASN A 236 -14.52 -1.51 1.89
C ASN A 236 -15.27 -0.18 1.82
N ASP A 237 -15.29 0.42 0.65
CA ASP A 237 -15.83 1.75 0.40
C ASP A 237 -17.09 1.69 -0.47
N LEU A 238 -17.98 2.64 -0.23
CA LEU A 238 -19.15 2.92 -1.04
C LEU A 238 -19.05 4.35 -1.55
N ASP A 239 -19.45 4.58 -2.78
CA ASP A 239 -19.55 5.90 -3.39
C ASP A 239 -20.93 6.10 -4.02
N ASP A 240 -21.33 7.36 -4.20
CA ASP A 240 -22.57 7.76 -4.88
C ASP A 240 -22.33 8.09 -6.37
N GLY A 241 -21.15 7.75 -6.89
CA GLY A 241 -20.68 8.09 -8.24
C GLY A 241 -19.92 9.42 -8.32
N SER A 242 -19.85 10.18 -7.21
CA SER A 242 -19.16 11.47 -7.12
C SER A 242 -18.18 11.52 -5.97
N VAL A 243 -18.61 11.10 -4.80
CA VAL A 243 -17.80 11.09 -3.57
C VAL A 243 -17.93 9.76 -2.82
N VAL A 244 -16.91 9.40 -2.06
CA VAL A 244 -16.97 8.26 -1.14
C VAL A 244 -17.87 8.63 0.03
N THR A 245 -18.94 7.87 0.23
CA THR A 245 -19.97 8.10 1.26
C THR A 245 -19.74 7.25 2.50
N SER A 246 -19.02 6.12 2.38
CA SER A 246 -18.63 5.23 3.48
C SER A 246 -17.32 4.56 3.11
N SER A 247 -16.43 4.37 4.07
CA SER A 247 -15.22 3.57 3.88
C SER A 247 -14.74 3.04 5.23
N LYS A 248 -14.55 1.72 5.31
CA LYS A 248 -14.06 1.02 6.49
C LYS A 248 -12.85 0.17 6.13
N LEU A 249 -11.92 0.01 7.05
CA LEU A 249 -10.85 -0.97 6.89
C LEU A 249 -11.30 -2.33 7.41
N ILE A 250 -11.11 -3.33 6.59
CA ILE A 250 -11.45 -4.72 6.88
C ILE A 250 -10.18 -5.57 6.78
N ALA A 251 -9.87 -6.33 7.83
CA ALA A 251 -8.96 -7.46 7.75
C ALA A 251 -9.71 -8.68 7.24
N ALA A 252 -9.10 -9.44 6.34
CA ALA A 252 -9.67 -10.67 5.79
C ALA A 252 -8.62 -11.78 5.73
N SER A 253 -9.04 -13.00 6.08
CA SER A 253 -8.22 -14.19 5.87
C SER A 253 -8.14 -14.53 4.37
N ILE A 254 -7.01 -15.10 3.95
CA ILE A 254 -6.78 -15.42 2.52
C ILE A 254 -7.67 -16.54 1.98
N ASP A 255 -8.32 -17.31 2.85
CA ASP A 255 -9.34 -18.29 2.48
C ASP A 255 -10.76 -17.70 2.40
N GLY A 256 -10.91 -16.39 2.70
CA GLY A 256 -12.18 -15.66 2.64
C GLY A 256 -13.17 -15.99 3.75
N GLN A 257 -12.82 -16.86 4.72
CA GLN A 257 -13.74 -17.35 5.74
C GLN A 257 -13.97 -16.36 6.89
N VAL A 258 -12.92 -15.57 7.23
CA VAL A 258 -12.96 -14.64 8.37
C VAL A 258 -12.74 -13.22 7.87
N LYS A 259 -13.58 -12.31 8.38
CA LYS A 259 -13.45 -10.86 8.16
C LYS A 259 -13.63 -10.14 9.48
N GLN A 260 -12.82 -9.11 9.69
CA GLN A 260 -12.86 -8.29 10.89
C GLN A 260 -12.81 -6.82 10.51
N GLU A 261 -13.78 -6.04 10.95
CA GLU A 261 -13.77 -4.59 10.84
C GLU A 261 -12.76 -4.00 11.81
N LEU A 262 -11.92 -3.07 11.32
CA LEU A 262 -10.81 -2.47 12.08
C LEU A 262 -11.06 -1.02 12.47
N THR A 263 -12.01 -0.33 11.82
CA THR A 263 -12.28 1.10 12.04
C THR A 263 -13.69 1.32 12.55
N VAL A 264 -13.88 2.41 13.30
CA VAL A 264 -15.19 2.81 13.84
C VAL A 264 -16.03 3.53 12.78
N ASP A 265 -17.36 3.56 12.98
CA ASP A 265 -18.37 3.90 11.98
C ASP A 265 -18.31 5.29 11.33
N GLU A 266 -17.62 6.27 11.92
CA GLU A 266 -17.67 7.66 11.46
C GLU A 266 -16.43 8.09 10.63
N SER A 267 -15.42 7.23 10.47
CA SER A 267 -14.22 7.57 9.72
C SER A 267 -14.30 7.04 8.29
N LEU A 268 -14.15 7.92 7.30
CA LEU A 268 -13.89 7.50 5.92
C LEU A 268 -12.43 7.03 5.81
N ALA A 269 -12.15 5.80 6.26
CA ALA A 269 -10.80 5.24 6.29
C ALA A 269 -10.36 4.79 4.89
N MET A 270 -9.30 5.39 4.36
CA MET A 270 -8.85 5.16 2.99
C MET A 270 -7.37 4.81 2.91
N PHE A 271 -7.02 4.05 1.88
CA PHE A 271 -5.64 3.74 1.46
C PHE A 271 -4.77 3.19 2.59
N PRO A 272 -5.11 2.02 3.15
CA PRO A 272 -4.31 1.41 4.21
C PRO A 272 -2.88 1.12 3.76
N SER A 273 -1.95 1.31 4.68
CA SER A 273 -0.56 0.86 4.58
C SER A 273 -0.17 0.19 5.88
N THR A 274 0.60 -0.89 5.83
CA THR A 274 0.96 -1.65 7.04
C THR A 274 2.41 -2.10 7.01
N ASN A 275 2.96 -2.28 8.21
CA ASN A 275 4.24 -2.96 8.46
C ASN A 275 4.05 -4.28 9.24
N GLY A 276 2.81 -4.80 9.30
CA GLY A 276 2.44 -6.01 10.05
C GLY A 276 2.08 -5.78 11.52
N LYS A 277 2.54 -4.67 12.13
CA LYS A 277 2.26 -4.30 13.54
C LYS A 277 1.41 -3.04 13.66
N ARG A 278 1.41 -2.22 12.63
CA ARG A 278 0.68 -0.96 12.55
C ARG A 278 0.02 -0.84 11.20
N ILE A 279 -1.13 -0.16 11.17
CA ILE A 279 -1.80 0.20 9.92
C ILE A 279 -1.97 1.72 9.93
N ALA A 280 -1.37 2.39 8.95
CA ALA A 280 -1.61 3.80 8.67
C ALA A 280 -2.75 3.94 7.67
N TYR A 281 -3.64 4.89 7.86
CA TYR A 281 -4.65 5.26 6.86
C TYR A 281 -4.94 6.76 6.90
N SER A 282 -5.44 7.29 5.80
CA SER A 282 -5.85 8.68 5.69
C SER A 282 -7.37 8.79 5.51
N THR A 283 -7.89 10.02 5.67
CA THR A 283 -9.28 10.34 5.34
C THR A 283 -9.35 11.33 4.17
N PRO A 284 -10.49 11.50 3.49
CA PRO A 284 -10.65 12.54 2.47
C PRO A 284 -10.40 13.96 2.98
N MET A 285 -10.54 14.18 4.28
CA MET A 285 -10.25 15.47 4.93
C MET A 285 -8.76 15.71 5.17
N GLY A 286 -7.91 14.71 4.88
CA GLY A 286 -6.46 14.79 5.06
C GLY A 286 -5.97 14.44 6.45
N ASP A 287 -6.81 13.85 7.30
CA ASP A 287 -6.39 13.31 8.59
C ASP A 287 -5.55 12.03 8.42
N LEU A 288 -4.64 11.80 9.35
CA LEU A 288 -3.84 10.58 9.46
C LEU A 288 -4.18 9.84 10.75
N PHE A 289 -4.37 8.54 10.63
CA PHE A 289 -4.59 7.62 11.75
C PHE A 289 -3.60 6.47 11.72
N ILE A 290 -3.26 5.97 12.91
CA ILE A 290 -2.45 4.77 13.11
C ILE A 290 -3.24 3.79 13.98
N ILE A 291 -3.51 2.60 13.46
CA ILE A 291 -4.00 1.46 14.24
C ILE A 291 -2.76 0.69 14.73
N ASN A 292 -2.61 0.56 16.03
CA ASN A 292 -1.57 -0.28 16.64
C ASN A 292 -2.15 -1.67 16.90
N LEU A 293 -1.45 -2.71 16.47
CA LEU A 293 -1.81 -4.11 16.66
C LEU A 293 -0.92 -4.72 17.77
N LYS A 294 -1.45 -5.73 18.45
CA LYS A 294 -0.65 -6.51 19.43
C LYS A 294 0.16 -7.60 18.76
#